data_35624f5d97aeb91d72da1b4e406c7891
#
_entry.id   35624f5d97aeb91d72da1b4e406c7891
#
_cell.length_a   1.000
_cell.length_b   1.000
_cell.length_c   1.000
_cell.angle_alpha   90.00
_cell.angle_beta   90.00
_cell.angle_gamma   90.00
#
_symmetry.space_group_name_H-M   'P 1'
#
loop_
_entity.id
_entity.type
_entity.pdbx_description
1 polymer ?
#
loop_
_entity_poly.entity_id
_entity_poly.type
_entity_poly.pdbx_seq_one_letter_code
_entity_poly.pdbx_strand_id
1 'polypeptide(L)'
;MIEFKTNPNSSRINSNEIDELIKFIFLNKKYIKITINILARVRYNINDENELNSIINNDPFSEIIINDEYVDKYKLIMYNFYNCDEDNLNKRRGRLLEKLMDKVGVINNIKNFDKIEEAMVYKDGVLLSPKDIDTVYNGDKIELQECKATLTNNCRPPFHKNNSDRKKFELMNSIREHVDDSIDVFPYLVTYSRSAVRCLRFLERYNIKNLMIISGDKIEKLCNKSFL
;
A
#
# COMPACT_ATOMS: atom_id res chain seq x y z
N MET A 1 -22.86 -13.66 11.12
CA MET A 1 -21.96 -12.59 11.61
C MET A 1 -20.66 -12.64 10.82
N ILE A 2 -20.07 -11.49 10.45
CA ILE A 2 -18.76 -11.46 9.79
C ILE A 2 -17.65 -11.50 10.84
N GLU A 3 -16.57 -12.23 10.55
CA GLU A 3 -15.40 -12.36 11.42
C GLU A 3 -14.14 -12.19 10.58
N PHE A 4 -13.12 -11.54 11.15
CA PHE A 4 -11.79 -11.38 10.56
C PHE A 4 -10.78 -12.15 11.42
N LYS A 5 -9.94 -12.99 10.78
CA LYS A 5 -8.90 -13.77 11.48
C LYS A 5 -7.59 -13.66 10.70
N THR A 6 -6.48 -13.53 11.40
CA THR A 6 -5.16 -13.53 10.75
C THR A 6 -4.92 -14.83 9.98
N ASN A 7 -4.40 -14.73 8.77
CA ASN A 7 -4.02 -15.88 7.96
C ASN A 7 -2.84 -16.63 8.61
N PRO A 8 -3.00 -17.89 9.04
CA PRO A 8 -1.93 -18.64 9.70
C PRO A 8 -0.76 -18.99 8.77
N ASN A 9 -0.97 -18.92 7.45
CA ASN A 9 0.04 -19.23 6.43
C ASN A 9 0.72 -17.98 5.85
N SER A 10 0.57 -16.85 6.52
CA SER A 10 1.17 -15.59 6.11
C SER A 10 2.70 -15.66 6.09
N SER A 11 3.29 -15.20 4.99
CA SER A 11 4.75 -15.14 4.81
C SER A 11 5.19 -13.74 4.40
N ARG A 12 5.16 -12.79 5.34
CA ARG A 12 5.63 -11.44 5.07
C ARG A 12 7.15 -11.38 5.03
N ILE A 13 7.67 -10.72 4.00
CA ILE A 13 9.09 -10.40 3.93
C ILE A 13 9.39 -9.26 4.90
N ASN A 14 10.33 -9.49 5.81
CA ASN A 14 10.99 -8.43 6.55
C ASN A 14 12.43 -8.33 6.03
N SER A 15 12.86 -7.12 5.71
CA SER A 15 14.25 -6.85 5.35
C SER A 15 14.72 -5.58 6.05
N ASN A 16 16.01 -5.56 6.39
CA ASN A 16 16.62 -4.42 7.05
C ASN A 16 16.49 -3.15 6.20
N GLU A 17 16.56 -3.27 4.87
CA GLU A 17 16.49 -2.16 3.93
C GLU A 17 15.12 -1.48 3.96
N ILE A 18 14.04 -2.25 4.14
CA ILE A 18 12.69 -1.70 4.32
C ILE A 18 12.61 -0.93 5.64
N ASP A 19 13.11 -1.51 6.72
CA ASP A 19 13.05 -0.90 8.05
C ASP A 19 13.91 0.35 8.13
N GLU A 20 15.06 0.33 7.50
CA GLU A 20 15.96 1.48 7.44
C GLU A 20 15.32 2.63 6.65
N LEU A 21 14.73 2.35 5.48
CA LEU A 21 14.04 3.35 4.66
C LEU A 21 12.83 3.94 5.39
N ILE A 22 11.98 3.12 6.00
CA ILE A 22 10.86 3.59 6.81
C ILE A 22 11.33 4.49 7.94
N LYS A 23 12.30 4.03 8.72
CA LYS A 23 12.86 4.82 9.84
C LYS A 23 13.39 6.16 9.35
N PHE A 24 14.15 6.15 8.25
CA PHE A 24 14.75 7.36 7.69
C PHE A 24 13.70 8.39 7.27
N ILE A 25 12.72 7.98 6.44
CA ILE A 25 11.72 8.92 5.90
C ILE A 25 10.77 9.45 6.97
N PHE A 26 10.48 8.67 8.03
CA PHE A 26 9.67 9.16 9.14
C PHE A 26 10.42 10.11 10.08
N LEU A 27 11.73 9.96 10.23
CA LEU A 27 12.58 10.94 10.92
C LEU A 27 12.81 12.20 10.07
N ASN A 28 12.78 12.09 8.74
CA ASN A 28 13.06 13.15 7.79
C ASN A 28 11.90 13.30 6.78
N LYS A 29 10.77 13.77 7.24
CA LYS A 29 9.47 13.78 6.50
C LYS A 29 9.54 14.41 5.11
N LYS A 30 10.43 15.37 4.88
CA LYS A 30 10.63 15.98 3.54
C LYS A 30 11.00 14.96 2.46
N TYR A 31 11.56 13.80 2.83
CA TYR A 31 11.92 12.73 1.90
C TYR A 31 10.73 11.83 1.52
N ILE A 32 9.60 11.88 2.25
CA ILE A 32 8.42 11.05 1.95
C ILE A 32 7.93 11.27 0.52
N LYS A 33 7.83 12.52 0.10
CA LYS A 33 7.29 12.89 -1.21
C LYS A 33 8.13 12.34 -2.37
N ILE A 34 9.44 12.57 -2.33
CA ILE A 34 10.35 12.07 -3.35
C ILE A 34 10.42 10.53 -3.34
N THR A 35 10.44 9.91 -2.15
CA THR A 35 10.42 8.44 -2.02
C THR A 35 9.19 7.84 -2.70
N ILE A 36 7.98 8.33 -2.38
CA ILE A 36 6.74 7.86 -3.00
C ILE A 36 6.78 8.05 -4.53
N ASN A 37 7.31 9.18 -5.00
CA ASN A 37 7.40 9.45 -6.43
C ASN A 37 8.34 8.49 -7.16
N ILE A 38 9.51 8.22 -6.58
CA ILE A 38 10.47 7.25 -7.13
C ILE A 38 9.85 5.85 -7.15
N LEU A 39 9.26 5.40 -6.04
CA LEU A 39 8.58 4.10 -5.93
C LEU A 39 7.41 3.95 -6.92
N ALA A 40 6.72 5.02 -7.28
CA ALA A 40 5.67 5.00 -8.28
C ALA A 40 6.20 4.78 -9.71
N ARG A 41 7.38 5.30 -10.02
CA ARG A 41 7.96 5.35 -11.37
C ARG A 41 8.96 4.24 -11.63
N VAL A 42 9.87 3.99 -10.69
CA VAL A 42 10.97 3.04 -10.83
C VAL A 42 10.50 1.66 -10.33
N ARG A 43 10.42 0.71 -11.25
CA ARG A 43 9.85 -0.64 -11.02
C ARG A 43 10.82 -1.76 -11.35
N TYR A 44 12.04 -1.42 -11.66
CA TYR A 44 13.13 -2.33 -11.97
C TYR A 44 14.25 -2.18 -10.93
N ASN A 45 15.02 -3.21 -10.75
CA ASN A 45 16.19 -3.21 -9.88
C ASN A 45 17.29 -2.29 -10.43
N ILE A 46 18.04 -1.68 -9.54
CA ILE A 46 19.14 -0.76 -9.85
C ILE A 46 20.40 -1.32 -9.21
N ASN A 47 21.37 -1.69 -10.05
CA ASN A 47 22.65 -2.24 -9.63
C ASN A 47 23.80 -1.23 -9.74
N ASP A 48 23.54 -0.05 -10.30
CA ASP A 48 24.50 1.07 -10.41
C ASP A 48 24.02 2.23 -9.53
N GLU A 49 24.89 2.61 -8.59
CA GLU A 49 24.62 3.72 -7.68
C GLU A 49 24.51 5.07 -8.43
N ASN A 50 25.25 5.25 -9.53
CA ASN A 50 25.18 6.45 -10.35
C ASN A 50 23.83 6.56 -11.09
N GLU A 51 23.27 5.43 -11.53
CA GLU A 51 21.93 5.39 -12.12
C GLU A 51 20.90 5.88 -11.11
N LEU A 52 20.91 5.36 -9.88
CA LEU A 52 19.98 5.80 -8.84
C LEU A 52 20.16 7.27 -8.49
N ASN A 53 21.39 7.73 -8.35
CA ASN A 53 21.70 9.13 -8.08
C ASN A 53 21.16 10.06 -9.18
N SER A 54 21.27 9.64 -10.43
CA SER A 54 20.68 10.37 -11.58
C SER A 54 19.15 10.42 -11.48
N ILE A 55 18.49 9.29 -11.12
CA ILE A 55 17.04 9.24 -10.94
C ILE A 55 16.58 10.17 -9.80
N ILE A 56 17.28 10.19 -8.68
CA ILE A 56 16.97 11.05 -7.54
C ILE A 56 17.18 12.53 -7.90
N ASN A 57 18.31 12.86 -8.52
CA ASN A 57 18.64 14.25 -8.86
C ASN A 57 17.71 14.84 -9.94
N ASN A 58 17.19 14.01 -10.85
CA ASN A 58 16.24 14.40 -11.88
C ASN A 58 14.77 14.24 -11.47
N ASP A 59 14.50 13.88 -10.22
CA ASP A 59 13.13 13.81 -9.72
C ASP A 59 12.55 15.24 -9.59
N PRO A 60 11.27 15.49 -9.96
CA PRO A 60 10.64 16.80 -9.82
C PRO A 60 10.64 17.37 -8.39
N PHE A 61 10.88 16.52 -7.39
CA PHE A 61 10.93 16.92 -5.98
C PHE A 61 12.36 16.95 -5.41
N SER A 62 13.39 16.77 -6.25
CA SER A 62 14.80 16.76 -5.81
C SER A 62 15.22 18.08 -5.16
N GLU A 63 14.68 19.21 -5.60
CA GLU A 63 14.98 20.54 -5.03
C GLU A 63 14.75 20.61 -3.52
N ILE A 64 13.80 19.79 -2.98
CA ILE A 64 13.48 19.75 -1.55
C ILE A 64 14.63 19.19 -0.72
N ILE A 65 15.49 18.35 -1.34
CA ILE A 65 16.53 17.59 -0.63
C ILE A 65 17.95 17.85 -1.10
N ILE A 66 18.17 18.51 -2.25
CA ILE A 66 19.48 18.58 -2.93
C ILE A 66 20.58 19.21 -2.06
N ASN A 67 20.25 20.16 -1.20
CA ASN A 67 21.17 20.81 -0.28
C ASN A 67 21.00 20.34 1.18
N ASP A 68 20.37 19.19 1.38
CA ASP A 68 20.13 18.66 2.72
C ASP A 68 21.32 17.84 3.22
N GLU A 69 21.69 17.99 4.48
CA GLU A 69 22.79 17.26 5.11
C GLU A 69 22.62 15.73 5.08
N TYR A 70 21.38 15.22 4.95
CA TYR A 70 21.07 13.80 4.91
C TYR A 70 20.92 13.23 3.49
N VAL A 71 21.16 14.01 2.43
CA VAL A 71 20.91 13.58 1.04
C VAL A 71 21.73 12.37 0.65
N ASP A 72 23.02 12.33 1.03
CA ASP A 72 23.90 11.21 0.69
C ASP A 72 23.49 9.94 1.44
N LYS A 73 23.11 10.08 2.70
CA LYS A 73 22.54 8.98 3.48
C LYS A 73 21.25 8.44 2.84
N TYR A 74 20.37 9.31 2.40
CA TYR A 74 19.15 8.93 1.68
C TYR A 74 19.45 8.15 0.41
N LYS A 75 20.40 8.64 -0.41
CA LYS A 75 20.83 7.98 -1.65
C LYS A 75 21.33 6.56 -1.37
N LEU A 76 22.18 6.40 -0.36
CA LEU A 76 22.68 5.08 0.04
C LEU A 76 21.57 4.13 0.48
N ILE A 77 20.62 4.60 1.33
CA ILE A 77 19.47 3.80 1.77
C ILE A 77 18.60 3.39 0.58
N MET A 78 18.33 4.31 -0.34
CA MET A 78 17.56 4.00 -1.55
C MET A 78 18.31 3.02 -2.46
N TYR A 79 19.63 3.15 -2.60
CA TYR A 79 20.42 2.20 -3.37
C TYR A 79 20.33 0.78 -2.75
N ASN A 80 20.53 0.63 -1.46
CA ASN A 80 20.41 -0.65 -0.78
C ASN A 80 19.01 -1.27 -0.95
N PHE A 81 17.97 -0.44 -0.96
CA PHE A 81 16.59 -0.88 -1.20
C PHE A 81 16.38 -1.42 -2.62
N TYR A 82 16.97 -0.79 -3.65
CA TYR A 82 16.81 -1.15 -5.05
C TYR A 82 17.82 -2.21 -5.54
N ASN A 83 18.95 -2.37 -4.87
CA ASN A 83 20.00 -3.32 -5.21
C ASN A 83 19.62 -4.75 -4.76
N CYS A 84 18.74 -5.36 -5.53
CA CYS A 84 18.30 -6.75 -5.36
C CYS A 84 17.73 -7.24 -6.70
N ASP A 85 17.36 -8.52 -6.81
CA ASP A 85 16.64 -9.01 -7.98
C ASP A 85 15.21 -8.43 -8.08
N GLU A 86 14.62 -8.55 -9.27
CA GLU A 86 13.32 -7.95 -9.58
C GLU A 86 12.19 -8.52 -8.69
N ASP A 87 12.21 -9.82 -8.38
CA ASP A 87 11.18 -10.45 -7.55
C ASP A 87 11.24 -9.93 -6.12
N ASN A 88 12.45 -9.81 -5.57
CA ASN A 88 12.66 -9.23 -4.25
C ASN A 88 12.30 -7.74 -4.22
N LEU A 89 12.62 -6.99 -5.27
CA LEU A 89 12.23 -5.58 -5.35
C LEU A 89 10.71 -5.41 -5.33
N ASN A 90 9.98 -6.21 -6.10
CA ASN A 90 8.51 -6.16 -6.11
C ASN A 90 7.92 -6.44 -4.71
N LYS A 91 8.46 -7.43 -4.01
CA LYS A 91 8.07 -7.75 -2.64
C LYS A 91 8.45 -6.63 -1.66
N ARG A 92 9.67 -6.08 -1.75
CA ARG A 92 10.12 -4.94 -0.91
C ARG A 92 9.20 -3.72 -1.09
N ARG A 93 8.85 -3.38 -2.34
CA ARG A 93 7.95 -2.26 -2.64
C ARG A 93 6.55 -2.46 -2.07
N GLY A 94 5.98 -3.67 -2.17
CA GLY A 94 4.71 -4.03 -1.55
C GLY A 94 4.77 -3.88 -0.04
N ARG A 95 5.77 -4.51 0.58
CA ARG A 95 5.93 -4.48 2.04
C ARG A 95 6.21 -3.08 2.60
N LEU A 96 6.97 -2.27 1.88
CA LEU A 96 7.20 -0.87 2.26
C LEU A 96 5.88 -0.07 2.28
N LEU A 97 5.00 -0.29 1.30
CA LEU A 97 3.69 0.35 1.25
C LEU A 97 2.81 -0.05 2.45
N GLU A 98 2.78 -1.34 2.78
CA GLU A 98 2.09 -1.84 3.97
C GLU A 98 2.63 -1.16 5.24
N LYS A 99 3.96 -1.13 5.43
CA LYS A 99 4.58 -0.48 6.59
C LYS A 99 4.34 1.04 6.64
N LEU A 100 4.27 1.71 5.50
CA LEU A 100 3.85 3.13 5.43
C LEU A 100 2.43 3.29 5.96
N MET A 101 1.50 2.43 5.53
CA MET A 101 0.12 2.46 5.99
C MET A 101 -0.03 2.05 7.45
N ASP A 102 0.78 1.11 7.93
CA ASP A 102 0.85 0.77 9.36
C ASP A 102 1.23 1.97 10.23
N LYS A 103 2.14 2.81 9.75
CA LYS A 103 2.51 4.06 10.44
C LYS A 103 1.42 5.14 10.36
N VAL A 104 0.65 5.16 9.29
CA VAL A 104 -0.53 6.03 9.16
C VAL A 104 -1.63 5.58 10.11
N GLY A 105 -1.84 4.27 10.26
CA GLY A 105 -2.92 3.69 11.05
C GLY A 105 -4.29 3.82 10.40
N VAL A 106 -5.32 3.99 11.23
CA VAL A 106 -6.70 4.18 10.76
C VAL A 106 -6.90 5.54 10.11
N ILE A 107 -7.68 5.58 9.04
CA ILE A 107 -7.96 6.80 8.27
C ILE A 107 -9.28 7.44 8.71
N ASN A 108 -10.27 6.62 9.09
CA ASN A 108 -11.65 7.04 9.34
C ASN A 108 -12.01 7.25 10.82
N ASN A 109 -11.03 7.49 11.67
CA ASN A 109 -11.28 7.72 13.10
C ASN A 109 -12.16 6.61 13.74
N ILE A 110 -11.72 5.36 13.59
CA ILE A 110 -12.36 4.18 14.17
C ILE A 110 -11.99 4.10 15.66
N LYS A 111 -12.98 3.82 16.51
CA LYS A 111 -12.79 3.68 17.95
C LYS A 111 -12.80 2.21 18.36
N ASN A 112 -12.07 1.90 19.44
CA ASN A 112 -12.06 0.56 20.06
C ASN A 112 -11.89 -0.57 19.03
N PHE A 113 -10.89 -0.42 18.15
CA PHE A 113 -10.65 -1.37 17.07
C PHE A 113 -9.58 -2.41 17.41
N ASP A 114 -9.77 -3.60 16.86
CA ASP A 114 -8.72 -4.60 16.68
C ASP A 114 -8.06 -4.41 15.32
N LYS A 115 -6.73 -4.40 15.28
CA LYS A 115 -5.96 -4.43 14.05
C LYS A 115 -5.66 -5.88 13.69
N ILE A 116 -6.11 -6.33 12.53
CA ILE A 116 -5.91 -7.69 12.04
C ILE A 116 -5.11 -7.59 10.73
N GLU A 117 -3.90 -8.13 10.74
CA GLU A 117 -3.02 -8.17 9.57
C GLU A 117 -3.26 -9.46 8.79
N GLU A 118 -3.18 -9.38 7.44
CA GLU A 118 -3.46 -10.50 6.52
C GLU A 118 -4.75 -11.20 6.87
N ALA A 119 -5.82 -10.42 6.93
CA ALA A 119 -7.10 -10.84 7.45
C ALA A 119 -7.87 -11.71 6.47
N MET A 120 -8.14 -12.95 6.85
CA MET A 120 -9.12 -13.82 6.20
C MET A 120 -10.52 -13.49 6.68
N VAL A 121 -11.49 -13.53 5.77
CA VAL A 121 -12.87 -13.11 6.03
C VAL A 121 -13.79 -14.33 6.11
N TYR A 122 -14.50 -14.46 7.21
CA TYR A 122 -15.48 -15.53 7.45
C TYR A 122 -16.88 -14.92 7.62
N LYS A 123 -17.89 -15.67 7.20
CA LYS A 123 -19.30 -15.41 7.49
C LYS A 123 -19.91 -16.65 8.12
N ASP A 124 -20.43 -16.52 9.33
CA ASP A 124 -21.05 -17.62 10.10
C ASP A 124 -20.14 -18.86 10.15
N GLY A 125 -18.83 -18.64 10.37
CA GLY A 125 -17.80 -19.68 10.41
C GLY A 125 -17.31 -20.20 9.05
N VAL A 126 -17.90 -19.77 7.93
CA VAL A 126 -17.52 -20.20 6.58
C VAL A 126 -16.58 -19.17 5.96
N LEU A 127 -15.43 -19.62 5.43
CA LEU A 127 -14.46 -18.77 4.73
C LEU A 127 -15.06 -18.24 3.44
N LEU A 128 -15.15 -16.91 3.30
CA LEU A 128 -15.69 -16.25 2.10
C LEU A 128 -14.75 -16.29 0.90
N SER A 129 -13.44 -16.22 1.15
CA SER A 129 -12.43 -16.25 0.10
C SER A 129 -11.13 -16.84 0.66
N PRO A 130 -10.35 -17.58 -0.14
CA PRO A 130 -9.00 -17.99 0.24
C PRO A 130 -7.98 -16.83 0.17
N LYS A 131 -8.44 -15.62 -0.14
CA LYS A 131 -7.61 -14.41 -0.20
C LYS A 131 -7.77 -13.62 1.09
N ASP A 132 -6.65 -13.18 1.63
CA ASP A 132 -6.55 -12.27 2.76
C ASP A 132 -6.60 -10.81 2.31
N ILE A 133 -6.89 -9.92 3.24
CA ILE A 133 -6.79 -8.47 3.12
C ILE A 133 -5.59 -8.01 3.93
N ASP A 134 -4.74 -7.17 3.40
CA ASP A 134 -3.45 -6.82 4.02
C ASP A 134 -3.60 -6.29 5.45
N THR A 135 -4.60 -5.41 5.69
CA THR A 135 -4.92 -4.93 7.05
C THR A 135 -6.41 -4.65 7.19
N VAL A 136 -6.99 -5.07 8.30
CA VAL A 136 -8.36 -4.74 8.72
C VAL A 136 -8.31 -4.07 10.08
N TYR A 137 -9.00 -2.94 10.21
CA TYR A 137 -9.32 -2.32 11.49
C TYR A 137 -10.81 -2.54 11.76
N ASN A 138 -11.10 -3.33 12.79
CA ASN A 138 -12.45 -3.77 13.14
C ASN A 138 -12.87 -3.21 14.49
N GLY A 139 -13.76 -2.21 14.51
CA GLY A 139 -14.25 -1.53 15.70
C GLY A 139 -15.70 -1.06 15.54
N ASP A 140 -15.99 0.17 15.96
CA ASP A 140 -17.30 0.81 15.71
C ASP A 140 -17.60 1.01 14.22
N LYS A 141 -16.56 0.91 13.39
CA LYS A 141 -16.58 0.86 11.93
C LYS A 141 -15.56 -0.16 11.45
N ILE A 142 -15.64 -0.53 10.18
CA ILE A 142 -14.67 -1.45 9.57
C ILE A 142 -13.90 -0.70 8.49
N GLU A 143 -12.58 -0.73 8.59
CA GLU A 143 -11.69 -0.22 7.55
C GLU A 143 -10.83 -1.35 7.01
N LEU A 144 -10.83 -1.49 5.69
CA LEU A 144 -10.07 -2.51 4.97
C LEU A 144 -9.00 -1.82 4.14
N GLN A 145 -7.76 -2.23 4.27
CA GLN A 145 -6.64 -1.67 3.50
C GLN A 145 -5.96 -2.78 2.71
N GLU A 146 -5.94 -2.64 1.38
CA GLU A 146 -5.22 -3.51 0.45
C GLU A 146 -4.14 -2.69 -0.25
N CYS A 147 -2.90 -3.09 -0.09
CA CYS A 147 -1.72 -2.39 -0.60
C CYS A 147 -1.25 -2.99 -1.92
N LYS A 148 -1.22 -2.19 -2.98
CA LYS A 148 -0.70 -2.57 -4.30
C LYS A 148 0.31 -1.54 -4.77
N ALA A 149 1.60 -1.85 -4.66
CA ALA A 149 2.68 -0.96 -5.07
C ALA A 149 2.52 -0.48 -6.53
N THR A 150 1.88 -1.29 -7.38
CA THR A 150 1.63 -1.00 -8.79
C THR A 150 0.25 -1.46 -9.21
N LEU A 151 -0.58 -0.54 -9.73
CA LEU A 151 -1.92 -0.85 -10.27
C LEU A 151 -1.93 -1.13 -11.78
N THR A 152 -0.86 -0.80 -12.50
CA THR A 152 -0.88 -0.85 -13.98
C THR A 152 -1.03 -2.24 -14.56
N ASN A 153 -0.50 -3.28 -13.91
CA ASN A 153 -0.64 -4.65 -14.39
C ASN A 153 -2.01 -5.23 -14.02
N ASN A 154 -2.58 -4.77 -12.92
CA ASN A 154 -3.84 -5.26 -12.37
C ASN A 154 -5.06 -4.61 -13.03
N CYS A 155 -4.84 -3.50 -13.76
CA CYS A 155 -5.89 -2.73 -14.43
C CYS A 155 -5.79 -2.77 -15.98
N ARG A 156 -5.09 -3.76 -16.58
CA ARG A 156 -4.99 -3.94 -18.05
C ARG A 156 -5.91 -5.06 -18.54
N PRO A 157 -6.61 -4.88 -19.66
CA PRO A 157 -7.29 -5.98 -20.35
C PRO A 157 -6.26 -6.93 -21.04
N PRO A 158 -6.57 -8.23 -21.24
CA PRO A 158 -7.77 -8.92 -20.78
C PRO A 158 -7.60 -9.41 -19.33
N PHE A 159 -8.58 -9.06 -18.49
CA PHE A 159 -8.61 -9.58 -17.12
C PHE A 159 -9.13 -11.01 -17.17
N HIS A 160 -8.27 -11.96 -16.93
CA HIS A 160 -8.69 -13.34 -16.74
C HIS A 160 -9.61 -13.42 -15.52
N LYS A 161 -10.70 -14.18 -15.63
CA LYS A 161 -11.65 -14.43 -14.51
C LYS A 161 -10.97 -14.95 -13.24
N ASN A 162 -9.74 -15.46 -13.36
CA ASN A 162 -8.93 -16.02 -12.27
C ASN A 162 -7.87 -15.05 -11.72
N ASN A 163 -7.92 -13.76 -12.07
CA ASN A 163 -7.00 -12.79 -11.48
C ASN A 163 -7.23 -12.69 -9.96
N SER A 164 -6.20 -13.00 -9.20
CA SER A 164 -6.26 -13.04 -7.73
C SER A 164 -6.62 -11.67 -7.13
N ASP A 165 -6.16 -10.59 -7.74
CA ASP A 165 -6.44 -9.22 -7.28
C ASP A 165 -7.91 -8.85 -7.51
N ARG A 166 -8.49 -9.24 -8.66
CA ARG A 166 -9.90 -9.03 -8.91
C ARG A 166 -10.78 -9.69 -7.84
N LYS A 167 -10.51 -10.97 -7.52
CA LYS A 167 -11.24 -11.70 -6.47
C LYS A 167 -11.13 -11.01 -5.11
N LYS A 168 -9.96 -10.45 -4.80
CA LYS A 168 -9.73 -9.70 -3.56
C LYS A 168 -10.53 -8.40 -3.55
N PHE A 169 -10.56 -7.66 -4.65
CA PHE A 169 -11.36 -6.43 -4.77
C PHE A 169 -12.88 -6.70 -4.72
N GLU A 170 -13.33 -7.78 -5.37
CA GLU A 170 -14.73 -8.22 -5.28
C GLU A 170 -15.10 -8.59 -3.84
N LEU A 171 -14.22 -9.32 -3.11
CA LEU A 171 -14.41 -9.61 -1.69
C LEU A 171 -14.55 -8.32 -0.87
N MET A 172 -13.60 -7.39 -0.98
CA MET A 172 -13.64 -6.14 -0.23
C MET A 172 -14.91 -5.33 -0.52
N ASN A 173 -15.35 -5.31 -1.79
CA ASN A 173 -16.57 -4.63 -2.21
C ASN A 173 -17.83 -5.25 -1.60
N SER A 174 -17.85 -6.58 -1.44
CA SER A 174 -19.01 -7.31 -0.94
C SER A 174 -19.12 -7.33 0.60
N ILE A 175 -18.08 -6.98 1.35
CA ILE A 175 -18.11 -7.04 2.82
C ILE A 175 -19.25 -6.20 3.38
N ARG A 176 -19.56 -5.05 2.79
CA ARG A 176 -20.69 -4.21 3.17
C ARG A 176 -22.04 -4.96 3.18
N GLU A 177 -22.21 -5.92 2.28
CA GLU A 177 -23.44 -6.73 2.14
C GLU A 177 -23.57 -7.82 3.24
N HIS A 178 -22.53 -8.00 4.02
CA HIS A 178 -22.40 -9.05 5.02
C HIS A 178 -22.35 -8.55 6.46
N VAL A 179 -22.32 -7.24 6.67
CA VAL A 179 -22.35 -6.60 8.00
C VAL A 179 -23.70 -5.94 8.24
N ASP A 180 -23.98 -5.61 9.49
CA ASP A 180 -25.16 -4.85 9.87
C ASP A 180 -25.18 -3.49 9.18
N ASP A 181 -26.38 -2.99 8.80
CA ASP A 181 -26.55 -1.72 8.11
C ASP A 181 -26.07 -0.50 8.94
N SER A 182 -26.00 -0.65 10.25
CA SER A 182 -25.49 0.37 11.17
C SER A 182 -23.97 0.51 11.16
N ILE A 183 -23.23 -0.47 10.59
CA ILE A 183 -21.77 -0.49 10.56
C ILE A 183 -21.25 0.09 9.26
N ASP A 184 -20.53 1.19 9.33
CA ASP A 184 -19.82 1.76 8.18
C ASP A 184 -18.64 0.90 7.78
N VAL A 185 -18.49 0.61 6.48
CA VAL A 185 -17.35 -0.13 5.91
C VAL A 185 -16.60 0.75 4.91
N PHE A 186 -15.29 0.87 5.11
CA PHE A 186 -14.38 1.69 4.29
C PHE A 186 -13.31 0.82 3.62
N PRO A 187 -13.56 0.27 2.43
CA PRO A 187 -12.56 -0.52 1.70
C PRO A 187 -11.62 0.38 0.91
N TYR A 188 -10.34 0.34 1.22
CA TYR A 188 -9.28 1.12 0.58
C TYR A 188 -8.33 0.25 -0.24
N LEU A 189 -8.11 0.66 -1.48
CA LEU A 189 -7.01 0.21 -2.31
C LEU A 189 -5.90 1.27 -2.26
N VAL A 190 -4.76 0.92 -1.68
CA VAL A 190 -3.62 1.81 -1.48
C VAL A 190 -2.56 1.58 -2.53
N THR A 191 -2.00 2.65 -3.12
CA THR A 191 -0.99 2.54 -4.17
C THR A 191 -0.06 3.74 -4.24
N TYR A 192 1.20 3.53 -4.65
CA TYR A 192 2.11 4.64 -4.94
C TYR A 192 1.69 5.46 -6.17
N SER A 193 0.88 4.90 -7.06
CA SER A 193 0.45 5.62 -8.28
C SER A 193 -0.24 6.94 -7.93
N ARG A 194 0.20 8.02 -8.57
CA ARG A 194 -0.43 9.34 -8.41
C ARG A 194 -1.74 9.47 -9.18
N SER A 195 -1.88 8.74 -10.29
CA SER A 195 -3.10 8.72 -11.10
C SER A 195 -3.91 7.47 -10.85
N ALA A 196 -5.06 7.64 -10.23
CA ALA A 196 -6.03 6.57 -9.99
C ALA A 196 -7.00 6.35 -11.16
N VAL A 197 -7.00 7.20 -12.19
CA VAL A 197 -8.02 7.23 -13.26
C VAL A 197 -8.17 5.87 -13.97
N ARG A 198 -7.06 5.20 -14.29
CA ARG A 198 -7.13 3.87 -14.93
C ARG A 198 -7.73 2.82 -14.01
N CYS A 199 -7.40 2.89 -12.73
CA CYS A 199 -7.93 1.97 -11.73
C CYS A 199 -9.43 2.21 -11.50
N LEU A 200 -9.87 3.46 -11.41
CA LEU A 200 -11.29 3.81 -11.27
C LEU A 200 -12.10 3.26 -12.44
N ARG A 201 -11.65 3.48 -13.70
CA ARG A 201 -12.30 2.90 -14.88
C ARG A 201 -12.37 1.37 -14.87
N PHE A 202 -11.36 0.72 -14.31
CA PHE A 202 -11.36 -0.71 -14.10
C PHE A 202 -12.41 -1.14 -13.08
N LEU A 203 -12.42 -0.52 -11.89
CA LEU A 203 -13.39 -0.82 -10.85
C LEU A 203 -14.83 -0.63 -11.34
N GLU A 204 -15.11 0.47 -12.06
CA GLU A 204 -16.40 0.75 -12.69
C GLU A 204 -16.81 -0.36 -13.67
N ARG A 205 -15.90 -0.80 -14.56
CA ARG A 205 -16.15 -1.87 -15.56
C ARG A 205 -16.56 -3.19 -14.90
N TYR A 206 -16.04 -3.48 -13.72
CA TYR A 206 -16.35 -4.72 -12.98
C TYR A 206 -17.40 -4.53 -11.90
N ASN A 207 -18.08 -3.37 -11.90
CA ASN A 207 -19.12 -3.02 -10.92
C ASN A 207 -18.62 -3.03 -9.45
N ILE A 208 -17.35 -2.73 -9.25
CA ILE A 208 -16.74 -2.59 -7.91
C ILE A 208 -16.87 -1.12 -7.52
N LYS A 209 -17.98 -0.78 -6.86
CA LYS A 209 -18.37 0.64 -6.64
C LYS A 209 -17.92 1.20 -5.30
N ASN A 210 -17.74 0.35 -4.28
CA ASN A 210 -17.49 0.81 -2.92
C ASN A 210 -15.99 0.96 -2.59
N LEU A 211 -15.10 0.47 -3.46
CA LEU A 211 -13.66 0.52 -3.22
C LEU A 211 -13.10 1.91 -3.47
N MET A 212 -12.52 2.50 -2.44
CA MET A 212 -11.89 3.82 -2.49
C MET A 212 -10.38 3.70 -2.75
N ILE A 213 -9.80 4.66 -3.48
CA ILE A 213 -8.38 4.64 -3.80
C ILE A 213 -7.62 5.67 -2.98
N ILE A 214 -6.53 5.21 -2.32
CA ILE A 214 -5.52 6.04 -1.70
C ILE A 214 -4.30 6.07 -2.60
N SER A 215 -4.15 7.17 -3.33
CA SER A 215 -3.02 7.42 -4.23
C SER A 215 -1.77 7.90 -3.48
N GLY A 216 -0.62 7.92 -4.15
CA GLY A 216 0.64 8.41 -3.59
C GLY A 216 0.54 9.81 -2.98
N ASP A 217 -0.18 10.74 -3.62
CA ASP A 217 -0.39 12.09 -3.08
C ASP A 217 -1.20 12.10 -1.77
N LYS A 218 -2.14 11.15 -1.63
CA LYS A 218 -2.92 11.02 -0.40
C LYS A 218 -2.11 10.32 0.70
N ILE A 219 -1.28 9.33 0.35
CA ILE A 219 -0.34 8.69 1.28
C ILE A 219 0.61 9.74 1.88
N GLU A 220 1.22 10.60 1.05
CA GLU A 220 2.08 11.69 1.51
C GLU A 220 1.38 12.58 2.54
N LYS A 221 0.15 13.01 2.24
CA LYS A 221 -0.64 13.84 3.15
C LYS A 221 -0.97 13.12 4.47
N LEU A 222 -1.30 11.84 4.41
CA LEU A 222 -1.60 11.02 5.59
C LEU A 222 -0.34 10.85 6.46
N CYS A 223 0.80 10.48 5.86
CA CYS A 223 2.08 10.36 6.57
C CYS A 223 2.50 11.66 7.27
N ASN A 224 2.20 12.83 6.67
CA ASN A 224 2.51 14.12 7.28
C ASN A 224 1.58 14.48 8.45
N LYS A 225 0.34 13.96 8.48
CA LYS A 225 -0.65 14.21 9.54
C LYS A 225 -0.51 13.30 10.76
N SER A 226 -0.03 12.08 10.58
CA SER A 226 -0.04 11.01 11.61
C SER A 226 0.85 11.29 12.83
N PHE A 227 1.46 12.47 12.95
CA PHE A 227 2.40 12.82 14.02
C PHE A 227 2.18 14.24 14.59
N LEU A 228 0.99 14.81 14.39
CA LEU A 228 0.52 15.99 15.11
C LEU A 228 -0.37 15.56 16.28
#